data_52bb285b96de92c3197268f67b0f2d0c
#
_entry.id   52bb285b96de92c3197268f67b0f2d0c
#
_cell.length_a   1.000
_cell.length_b   1.000
_cell.length_c   1.000
_cell.angle_alpha   90.00
_cell.angle_beta   90.00
_cell.angle_gamma   90.00
#
_symmetry.space_group_name_H-M   'P 1'
#
loop_
_entity.id
_entity.type
_entity.pdbx_description
1 polymer ?
#
loop_
_entity_poly.entity_id
_entity_poly.type
_entity_poly.pdbx_seq_one_letter_code
_entity_poly.pdbx_strand_id
1 'polypeptide(L)'
;DRATLYNTLDVLVDAGLVVRHQITVQSVQYELRIYADTHLHLVCTRCGAIRELRNSALKADMRNLKVSRFTPEYYCLYIYGLCSKCKFKQQRSVK
;
A
#
# COMPACT_ATOMS: atom_id res chain seq x y z
N ASP A 1 2.96 25.99 -0.43
CA ASP A 1 1.68 25.92 -1.08
C ASP A 1 1.37 24.49 -1.51
N ARG A 2 0.13 24.06 -1.35
CA ARG A 2 -0.30 22.68 -1.63
C ARG A 2 -0.07 22.32 -3.10
N ALA A 3 -0.41 23.19 -4.02
CA ALA A 3 -0.23 22.94 -5.46
C ALA A 3 1.24 22.75 -5.82
N THR A 4 2.12 23.57 -5.24
CA THR A 4 3.56 23.45 -5.45
C THR A 4 4.09 22.12 -4.91
N LEU A 5 3.62 21.68 -3.75
CA LEU A 5 4.03 20.42 -3.16
C LEU A 5 3.64 19.23 -4.06
N TYR A 6 2.40 19.19 -4.54
CA TYR A 6 1.96 18.11 -5.41
C TYR A 6 2.70 18.10 -6.75
N ASN A 7 3.00 19.26 -7.30
CA ASN A 7 3.81 19.34 -8.52
C ASN A 7 5.20 18.76 -8.30
N THR A 8 5.81 19.04 -7.14
CA THR A 8 7.12 18.49 -6.79
C THR A 8 7.06 16.97 -6.67
N LEU A 9 6.02 16.44 -6.00
CA LEU A 9 5.84 14.98 -5.86
C LEU A 9 5.66 14.33 -7.22
N ASP A 10 4.87 14.93 -8.12
CA ASP A 10 4.67 14.38 -9.46
C ASP A 10 5.99 14.32 -10.24
N VAL A 11 6.83 15.33 -10.13
CA VAL A 11 8.15 15.33 -10.77
C VAL A 11 8.99 14.18 -10.23
N LEU A 12 8.97 13.96 -8.92
CA LEU A 12 9.73 12.87 -8.30
C LEU A 12 9.20 11.50 -8.70
N VAL A 13 7.89 11.36 -8.86
CA VAL A 13 7.29 10.13 -9.35
C VAL A 13 7.74 9.87 -10.78
N ASP A 14 7.67 10.87 -11.65
CA ASP A 14 8.08 10.74 -13.03
C ASP A 14 9.57 10.40 -13.15
N ALA A 15 10.40 10.91 -12.24
CA ALA A 15 11.82 10.62 -12.19
C ALA A 15 12.14 9.24 -11.61
N GLY A 16 11.13 8.50 -11.12
CA GLY A 16 11.32 7.18 -10.54
C GLY A 16 11.90 7.16 -9.14
N LEU A 17 11.93 8.30 -8.46
CA LEU A 17 12.49 8.40 -7.10
C LEU A 17 11.44 8.19 -6.01
N VAL A 18 10.18 8.40 -6.34
CA VAL A 18 9.04 8.28 -5.43
C VAL A 18 7.98 7.43 -6.08
N VAL A 19 7.34 6.58 -5.29
CA VAL A 19 6.23 5.75 -5.73
C VAL A 19 4.94 6.34 -5.14
N ARG A 20 3.93 6.46 -5.99
CA ARG A 20 2.60 6.93 -5.59
C ARG A 20 1.70 5.72 -5.36
N HIS A 21 1.15 5.60 -4.16
CA HIS A 21 0.24 4.51 -3.79
C HIS A 21 -1.18 5.04 -3.64
N GLN A 22 -2.08 4.59 -4.50
CA GLN A 22 -3.50 4.87 -4.37
C GLN A 22 -4.11 3.79 -3.49
N ILE A 23 -4.26 4.06 -2.20
CA ILE A 23 -4.70 3.06 -1.22
C ILE A 23 -6.21 2.90 -1.25
N THR A 24 -6.92 4.04 -1.21
CA THR A 24 -8.37 4.09 -1.39
C THR A 24 -8.68 5.18 -2.40
N VAL A 25 -9.96 5.33 -2.76
CA VAL A 25 -10.37 6.40 -3.68
C VAL A 25 -9.94 7.77 -3.14
N GLN A 26 -9.88 7.93 -1.81
CA GLN A 26 -9.62 9.21 -1.18
C GLN A 26 -8.23 9.31 -0.55
N SER A 27 -7.46 8.23 -0.54
CA SER A 27 -6.17 8.18 0.14
C SER A 27 -5.05 7.88 -0.83
N VAL A 28 -4.07 8.78 -0.90
CA VAL A 28 -2.86 8.61 -1.70
C VAL A 28 -1.67 8.76 -0.76
N GLN A 29 -0.71 7.86 -0.88
CA GLN A 29 0.54 7.93 -0.14
C GLN A 29 1.71 7.95 -1.11
N TYR A 30 2.77 8.66 -0.74
CA TYR A 30 4.01 8.74 -1.50
C TYR A 30 5.12 8.12 -0.67
N GLU A 31 5.98 7.35 -1.32
CA GLU A 31 7.07 6.64 -0.65
C GLU A 31 8.32 6.69 -1.50
N LEU A 32 9.48 6.83 -0.86
CA LEU A 32 10.75 6.77 -1.58
C LEU A 32 10.89 5.38 -2.21
N ARG A 33 11.31 5.36 -3.48
CA ARG A 33 11.43 4.13 -4.25
C ARG A 33 12.31 3.09 -3.57
N ILE A 34 13.37 3.54 -2.90
CA ILE A 34 14.31 2.63 -2.23
C ILE A 34 13.65 1.85 -1.09
N TYR A 35 12.52 2.32 -0.57
CA TYR A 35 11.79 1.65 0.51
C TYR A 35 10.51 0.98 0.02
N ALA A 36 10.20 1.08 -1.27
CA ALA A 36 8.94 0.57 -1.81
C ALA A 36 9.00 -0.91 -2.20
N ASP A 37 10.14 -1.56 -2.00
CA ASP A 37 10.32 -2.96 -2.38
C ASP A 37 9.45 -3.88 -1.52
N THR A 38 8.57 -4.61 -2.16
CA THR A 38 7.75 -5.68 -1.59
C THR A 38 7.02 -5.26 -0.32
N HIS A 39 6.09 -4.36 -0.46
CA HIS A 39 5.26 -3.91 0.64
C HIS A 39 3.96 -4.70 0.74
N LEU A 40 3.62 -5.11 1.98
CA LEU A 40 2.37 -5.78 2.30
C LEU A 40 1.60 -4.91 3.28
N HIS A 41 0.42 -4.43 2.86
CA HIS A 41 -0.39 -3.51 3.66
C HIS A 41 -1.75 -4.10 3.99
N LEU A 42 -2.18 -3.86 5.22
CA LEU A 42 -3.53 -4.21 5.67
C LEU A 42 -4.32 -2.91 5.79
N VAL A 43 -5.46 -2.85 5.13
CA VAL A 43 -6.30 -1.64 5.11
C VAL A 43 -7.68 -1.99 5.67
N CYS A 44 -8.08 -1.29 6.73
CA CYS A 44 -9.43 -1.43 7.25
C CYS A 44 -10.40 -0.65 6.37
N THR A 45 -11.40 -1.32 5.82
CA THR A 45 -12.37 -0.68 4.94
C THR A 45 -13.33 0.23 5.69
N ARG A 46 -13.42 0.11 7.01
CA ARG A 46 -14.35 0.88 7.81
C ARG A 46 -13.71 2.13 8.41
N CYS A 47 -12.61 1.99 9.12
CA CYS A 47 -11.97 3.13 9.77
C CYS A 47 -10.80 3.71 8.97
N GLY A 48 -10.36 3.03 7.91
CA GLY A 48 -9.25 3.52 7.09
C GLY A 48 -7.88 3.26 7.68
N ALA A 49 -7.77 2.57 8.81
CA ALA A 49 -6.49 2.27 9.42
C ALA A 49 -5.64 1.43 8.47
N ILE A 50 -4.37 1.77 8.37
CA ILE A 50 -3.41 1.09 7.50
C ILE A 50 -2.25 0.63 8.37
N ARG A 51 -1.85 -0.62 8.21
CA ARG A 51 -0.64 -1.12 8.86
C ARG A 51 0.09 -2.08 7.95
N GLU A 52 1.37 -2.27 8.22
CA GLU A 52 2.20 -3.18 7.47
C GLU A 52 2.02 -4.61 7.97
N LEU A 53 1.86 -5.53 7.02
CA LEU A 53 1.88 -6.95 7.33
C LEU A 53 3.32 -7.46 7.20
N ARG A 54 3.82 -8.07 8.25
CA ARG A 54 5.14 -8.67 8.26
C ARG A 54 5.03 -10.17 8.06
N ASN A 55 5.29 -10.61 6.84
CA ASN A 55 5.24 -12.03 6.47
C ASN A 55 6.40 -12.30 5.52
N SER A 56 7.50 -12.81 6.06
CA SER A 56 8.72 -13.00 5.28
C SER A 56 8.56 -14.08 4.22
N ALA A 57 7.77 -15.10 4.48
CA ALA A 57 7.53 -16.16 3.51
C ALA A 57 6.79 -15.63 2.29
N LEU A 58 5.74 -14.84 2.52
CA LEU A 58 4.97 -14.23 1.43
C LEU A 58 5.82 -13.24 0.64
N LYS A 59 6.63 -12.43 1.33
CA LYS A 59 7.55 -11.51 0.66
C LYS A 59 8.54 -12.26 -0.22
N ALA A 60 9.09 -13.37 0.27
CA ALA A 60 10.02 -14.18 -0.50
C ALA A 60 9.36 -14.75 -1.75
N ASP A 61 8.14 -15.25 -1.61
CA ASP A 61 7.39 -15.78 -2.76
C ASP A 61 7.15 -14.70 -3.80
N MET A 62 6.80 -13.48 -3.38
CA MET A 62 6.59 -12.37 -4.30
C MET A 62 7.88 -11.97 -5.00
N ARG A 63 9.00 -11.91 -4.29
CA ARG A 63 10.30 -11.56 -4.88
C ARG A 63 10.77 -12.60 -5.89
N ASN A 64 10.42 -13.85 -5.67
CA ASN A 64 10.82 -14.95 -6.54
C ASN A 64 9.85 -15.20 -7.68
N LEU A 65 8.80 -14.39 -7.77
CA LEU A 65 7.82 -14.51 -8.84
C LEU A 65 8.49 -14.24 -10.19
N LYS A 66 8.35 -15.17 -11.11
CA LYS A 66 8.89 -15.03 -12.45
C LYS A 66 7.73 -14.84 -13.44
N VAL A 67 7.81 -13.77 -14.20
CA VAL A 67 6.78 -13.42 -15.18
C VAL A 67 7.41 -13.41 -16.55
N SER A 68 6.77 -14.12 -17.51
CA SER A 68 7.27 -14.21 -18.88
C SER A 68 7.25 -12.82 -19.54
N ARG A 69 8.39 -12.46 -20.15
CA ARG A 69 8.52 -11.20 -20.90
C ARG A 69 8.25 -9.95 -20.06
N PHE A 70 8.53 -10.02 -18.75
CA PHE A 70 8.30 -8.91 -17.85
C PHE A 70 9.29 -8.99 -16.70
N THR A 71 9.91 -7.86 -16.37
CA THR A 71 10.86 -7.78 -15.26
C THR A 71 10.23 -6.93 -14.17
N PRO A 72 9.71 -7.55 -13.09
CA PRO A 72 9.17 -6.78 -11.99
C PRO A 72 10.24 -5.95 -11.30
N GLU A 73 9.90 -4.72 -10.95
CA GLU A 73 10.82 -3.84 -10.25
C GLU A 73 10.52 -3.79 -8.75
N TYR A 74 9.24 -3.79 -8.38
CA TYR A 74 8.81 -3.81 -6.99
C TYR A 74 7.39 -4.37 -6.91
N TYR A 75 6.96 -4.70 -5.69
CA TYR A 75 5.67 -5.33 -5.45
C TYR A 75 4.93 -4.60 -4.35
N CYS A 76 3.64 -4.39 -4.56
CA CYS A 76 2.75 -3.85 -3.53
C CYS A 76 1.54 -4.76 -3.42
N LEU A 77 1.19 -5.12 -2.20
CA LEU A 77 -0.02 -5.90 -1.93
C LEU A 77 -0.85 -5.19 -0.88
N TYR A 78 -2.11 -4.99 -1.18
CA TYR A 78 -3.07 -4.39 -0.25
C TYR A 78 -4.16 -5.40 0.06
N ILE A 79 -4.31 -5.71 1.34
CA ILE A 79 -5.35 -6.62 1.81
C ILE A 79 -6.41 -5.76 2.51
N TYR A 80 -7.63 -5.81 2.03
CA TYR A 80 -8.74 -5.01 2.52
C TYR A 80 -9.66 -5.87 3.37
N GLY A 81 -9.97 -5.38 4.56
CA GLY A 81 -10.85 -6.10 5.49
C GLY A 81 -11.21 -5.23 6.67
N LEU A 82 -11.47 -5.84 7.80
CA LEU A 82 -11.82 -5.13 9.02
C LEU A 82 -10.75 -5.33 10.06
N CYS A 83 -10.29 -4.24 10.68
CA CYS A 83 -9.41 -4.34 11.84
C CYS A 83 -10.20 -4.92 13.04
N SER A 84 -9.49 -5.38 14.04
CA SER A 84 -10.12 -6.04 15.19
C SER A 84 -11.15 -5.14 15.89
N LYS A 85 -10.87 -3.84 15.99
CA LYS A 85 -11.80 -2.89 16.61
C LYS A 85 -13.10 -2.77 15.82
N CYS A 86 -13.00 -2.65 14.49
CA CYS A 86 -14.18 -2.50 13.64
C CYS A 86 -14.96 -3.79 13.55
N LYS A 87 -14.29 -4.93 13.50
CA LYS A 87 -14.94 -6.23 13.53
C LYS A 87 -15.72 -6.42 14.83
N PHE A 88 -15.13 -6.06 15.95
CA PHE A 88 -15.77 -6.14 17.25
C PHE A 88 -17.02 -5.27 17.33
N LYS A 89 -16.91 -4.00 16.84
CA LYS A 89 -18.06 -3.10 16.80
C LYS A 89 -19.17 -3.62 15.92
N GLN A 90 -18.83 -4.20 14.77
CA GLN A 90 -19.82 -4.78 13.86
C GLN A 90 -20.55 -5.93 14.52
N GLN A 91 -19.85 -6.82 15.23
CA GLN A 91 -20.47 -7.93 15.94
C GLN A 91 -21.42 -7.45 17.03
N ARG A 92 -21.05 -6.37 17.73
CA ARG A 92 -21.90 -5.78 18.75
C ARG A 92 -23.16 -5.16 18.16
N SER A 93 -23.07 -4.57 16.97
CA SER A 93 -24.20 -3.90 16.35
C SER A 93 -25.22 -4.84 15.73
N VAL A 94 -24.90 -6.13 15.62
CA VAL A 94 -25.79 -7.13 15.04
C VAL A 94 -26.82 -7.65 16.06
N LYS A 95 -26.67 -7.31 17.30
CA LYS A 95 -27.63 -7.76 18.31
C LYS A 95 -28.98 -7.06 18.14
#